data_5dd9a2cf6bf3306796191cb1e6638ed6
#
_entry.id   5dd9a2cf6bf3306796191cb1e6638ed6
#
_cell.length_a   1.000
_cell.length_b   1.000
_cell.length_c   1.000
_cell.angle_alpha   90.00
_cell.angle_beta   90.00
_cell.angle_gamma   90.00
#
_symmetry.space_group_name_H-M   'P 1'
#
loop_
_entity.id
_entity.type
_entity.pdbx_description
1 polymer ?
#
loop_
_entity_poly.entity_id
_entity_poly.type
_entity_poly.pdbx_seq_one_letter_code
_entity_poly.pdbx_strand_id
1 'polypeptide(L)'
;TSSAPGETTSAASQPDAEKTIGDYVEKRDYGGRTLTILTAAANGEGEVETEYTKNEEYADNYTDEKMAARVNDAIAERNNLVEDYLNVKIVEKFVYNDVKRPGGTMQQAVRTEILAGGSQEYQVINPCLYDCGVLAVEGALYNLYDVSTLNGLEAEWWDHSFNADVSFGDKLYFVNGDMSFKAKNATACIVYSKDVLNEYGLEDPYPLVHEGTWTVDRAIEMTKAISQDLNDDGKITYEDKVGWAGQDGDTWNLFYGSGSRIAEFDADGRLQLTMYNERSARIADKIIELVQDDLHYITADDYFGVVKWPALLTMENFAAGNELFLSTSIADLINLQKMKGNYGLLPVPMLDETQTEYYSLVGAWSATALCIPNTLSTEDAEFAGAVLECMGYYSMDTVRKEYYDEVLNYQYVQDDASMEMLELILDSRGCDIGNIFMIGNCHNLLHDFATMDSGSFRSAYEAVEATAQADIDRVLELLLEVERHHIDPHVGGRAQRVETVAVQRAHKLVLAGIAVVEQVEEVLCHASLLWFRFP
;
A
#
# COMPACT_ATOMS: atom_id res chain seq x y z
N THR A 1 -19.23 -29.75 63.76
CA THR A 1 -18.89 -30.44 62.50
C THR A 1 -18.71 -29.41 61.41
N SER A 2 -17.47 -29.05 61.18
CA SER A 2 -16.99 -28.16 60.14
C SER A 2 -16.71 -28.96 58.89
N SER A 3 -17.34 -28.58 57.78
CA SER A 3 -16.99 -29.11 56.45
C SER A 3 -16.15 -28.06 55.72
N ALA A 4 -14.95 -28.43 55.30
CA ALA A 4 -14.02 -27.64 54.51
C ALA A 4 -14.50 -27.52 53.03
N PRO A 5 -14.17 -26.45 52.32
CA PRO A 5 -14.47 -26.31 50.90
C PRO A 5 -13.48 -27.09 50.08
N GLY A 6 -13.99 -27.85 49.10
CA GLY A 6 -13.17 -28.61 48.15
C GLY A 6 -12.38 -27.71 47.22
N GLU A 7 -11.11 -28.02 47.05
CA GLU A 7 -10.22 -27.48 46.02
C GLU A 7 -10.69 -27.93 44.65
N THR A 8 -11.13 -26.99 43.86
CA THR A 8 -11.29 -27.17 42.39
C THR A 8 -9.90 -27.03 41.74
N THR A 9 -9.29 -28.15 41.40
CA THR A 9 -8.12 -28.15 40.55
C THR A 9 -8.54 -27.69 39.15
N SER A 10 -8.14 -26.45 38.80
CA SER A 10 -8.12 -25.97 37.44
C SER A 10 -7.18 -26.88 36.64
N ALA A 11 -7.74 -27.60 35.69
CA ALA A 11 -6.94 -28.29 34.68
C ALA A 11 -6.19 -27.22 33.88
N ALA A 12 -4.87 -27.22 33.98
CA ALA A 12 -4.03 -26.46 33.06
C ALA A 12 -4.32 -26.94 31.63
N SER A 13 -4.79 -26.05 30.78
CA SER A 13 -4.87 -26.31 29.35
C SER A 13 -3.47 -26.68 28.86
N GLN A 14 -3.33 -27.83 28.22
CA GLN A 14 -2.12 -28.15 27.46
C GLN A 14 -1.91 -27.05 26.44
N PRO A 15 -0.66 -26.60 26.22
CA PRO A 15 -0.39 -25.73 25.09
C PRO A 15 -0.86 -26.41 23.82
N ASP A 16 -1.58 -25.69 22.97
CA ASP A 16 -1.98 -26.17 21.66
C ASP A 16 -0.73 -26.62 20.91
N ALA A 17 -0.81 -27.78 20.26
CA ALA A 17 0.31 -28.27 19.46
C ALA A 17 0.59 -27.25 18.35
N GLU A 18 1.85 -26.86 18.21
CA GLU A 18 2.32 -25.95 17.17
C GLU A 18 1.90 -26.50 15.81
N LYS A 19 1.12 -25.72 15.05
CA LYS A 19 0.63 -26.12 13.73
C LYS A 19 1.80 -26.16 12.74
N THR A 20 1.78 -27.14 11.88
CA THR A 20 2.76 -27.31 10.79
C THR A 20 2.18 -26.88 9.46
N ILE A 21 3.00 -26.69 8.44
CA ILE A 21 2.52 -26.36 7.08
C ILE A 21 1.45 -27.36 6.59
N GLY A 22 1.55 -28.64 6.97
CA GLY A 22 0.58 -29.67 6.60
C GLY A 22 -0.82 -29.49 7.20
N ASP A 23 -0.97 -28.65 8.22
CA ASP A 23 -2.25 -28.28 8.81
C ASP A 23 -2.97 -27.18 7.98
N TYR A 24 -2.26 -26.50 7.09
CA TYR A 24 -2.76 -25.44 6.22
C TYR A 24 -2.79 -25.83 4.75
N VAL A 25 -1.71 -26.46 4.25
CA VAL A 25 -1.59 -26.85 2.85
C VAL A 25 -1.29 -28.36 2.77
N GLU A 26 -2.20 -29.09 2.13
CA GLU A 26 -1.96 -30.51 1.85
C GLU A 26 -0.70 -30.68 1.01
N LYS A 27 0.22 -31.53 1.46
CA LYS A 27 1.43 -31.83 0.70
C LYS A 27 1.08 -32.51 -0.62
N ARG A 28 1.33 -31.80 -1.71
CA ARG A 28 1.05 -32.27 -3.07
C ARG A 28 2.28 -32.11 -3.95
N ASP A 29 2.60 -33.13 -4.72
CA ASP A 29 3.66 -33.08 -5.73
C ASP A 29 3.08 -32.51 -7.05
N TYR A 30 3.49 -31.28 -7.39
CA TYR A 30 3.08 -30.61 -8.64
C TYR A 30 4.01 -30.90 -9.81
N GLY A 31 4.99 -31.85 -9.68
CA GLY A 31 5.81 -32.33 -10.78
C GLY A 31 6.77 -31.30 -11.38
N GLY A 32 7.23 -30.35 -10.60
CA GLY A 32 8.10 -29.25 -11.05
C GLY A 32 7.36 -28.17 -11.83
N ARG A 33 6.03 -28.04 -11.62
CA ARG A 33 5.22 -26.95 -12.23
C ARG A 33 5.74 -25.60 -11.80
N THR A 34 5.77 -24.63 -12.72
CA THR A 34 6.21 -23.26 -12.43
C THR A 34 5.03 -22.40 -12.02
N LEU A 35 5.17 -21.69 -10.88
CA LEU A 35 4.41 -20.49 -10.56
C LEU A 35 5.17 -19.29 -11.08
N THR A 36 4.55 -18.47 -11.89
CA THR A 36 5.11 -17.19 -12.34
C THR A 36 4.35 -16.04 -11.70
N ILE A 37 5.08 -15.14 -11.05
CA ILE A 37 4.58 -13.88 -10.50
C ILE A 37 4.95 -12.76 -11.48
N LEU A 38 3.98 -11.95 -11.90
CA LEU A 38 4.21 -10.76 -12.71
C LEU A 38 4.23 -9.54 -11.80
N THR A 39 5.36 -8.87 -11.70
CA THR A 39 5.58 -7.75 -10.78
C THR A 39 5.90 -6.46 -11.53
N ALA A 40 5.36 -5.35 -11.04
CA ALA A 40 5.62 -4.02 -11.57
C ALA A 40 6.97 -3.48 -11.10
N ALA A 41 7.79 -2.99 -12.03
CA ALA A 41 9.04 -2.29 -11.78
C ALA A 41 8.99 -0.88 -12.38
N ALA A 42 9.35 0.14 -11.60
CA ALA A 42 9.29 1.53 -12.08
C ALA A 42 10.44 1.91 -13.01
N ASN A 43 11.56 1.21 -12.92
CA ASN A 43 12.74 1.45 -13.73
C ASN A 43 12.82 0.51 -14.95
N GLY A 44 13.66 0.85 -15.93
CA GLY A 44 13.96 -0.01 -17.07
C GLY A 44 14.80 -1.23 -16.67
N GLU A 45 14.77 -2.26 -17.52
CA GLU A 45 15.59 -3.45 -17.31
C GLU A 45 17.08 -3.09 -17.16
N GLY A 46 17.69 -3.52 -16.05
CA GLY A 46 19.09 -3.24 -15.74
C GLY A 46 19.38 -1.83 -15.19
N GLU A 47 18.36 -1.01 -14.98
CA GLU A 47 18.50 0.24 -14.24
C GLU A 47 18.46 -0.02 -12.73
N VAL A 48 19.09 0.89 -11.96
CA VAL A 48 19.04 0.83 -10.50
C VAL A 48 17.63 1.15 -10.02
N GLU A 49 17.01 0.22 -9.31
CA GLU A 49 15.71 0.43 -8.69
C GLU A 49 15.82 1.29 -7.45
N THR A 50 14.79 2.10 -7.21
CA THR A 50 14.63 2.84 -5.94
C THR A 50 14.02 1.93 -4.88
N GLU A 51 14.06 2.33 -3.60
CA GLU A 51 13.43 1.57 -2.52
C GLU A 51 11.93 1.32 -2.76
N TYR A 52 11.24 2.27 -3.42
CA TYR A 52 9.83 2.15 -3.76
C TYR A 52 9.52 1.14 -4.86
N THR A 53 10.53 0.71 -5.61
CA THR A 53 10.35 -0.11 -6.81
C THR A 53 11.01 -1.46 -6.72
N LYS A 54 11.69 -1.73 -5.60
CA LYS A 54 12.29 -3.04 -5.34
C LYS A 54 11.22 -4.11 -5.26
N ASN A 55 11.57 -5.25 -5.80
CA ASN A 55 10.74 -6.43 -5.76
C ASN A 55 11.19 -7.36 -4.63
N GLU A 56 10.36 -7.52 -3.65
CA GLU A 56 10.68 -8.29 -2.46
C GLU A 56 10.39 -9.78 -2.57
N GLU A 57 9.65 -10.22 -3.59
CA GLU A 57 9.38 -11.64 -3.80
C GLU A 57 10.56 -12.36 -4.46
N TYR A 58 11.53 -11.61 -4.99
CA TYR A 58 12.65 -12.13 -5.74
C TYR A 58 14.00 -11.74 -5.15
N ALA A 59 14.90 -12.73 -4.98
CA ALA A 59 16.15 -12.55 -4.26
C ALA A 59 17.17 -11.60 -4.91
N ASP A 60 17.13 -11.43 -6.23
CA ASP A 60 18.18 -10.72 -6.99
C ASP A 60 17.96 -9.21 -7.10
N ASN A 61 16.91 -8.66 -6.47
CA ASN A 61 16.49 -7.27 -6.67
C ASN A 61 17.01 -6.25 -5.68
N TYR A 62 17.91 -6.63 -4.79
CA TYR A 62 18.47 -5.69 -3.85
C TYR A 62 19.82 -5.14 -4.34
N THR A 63 20.00 -3.83 -4.18
CA THR A 63 21.20 -3.12 -4.63
C THR A 63 22.13 -2.68 -3.51
N ASP A 64 21.71 -2.74 -2.24
CA ASP A 64 22.54 -2.41 -1.08
C ASP A 64 23.24 -3.66 -0.53
N GLU A 65 24.59 -3.67 -0.59
CA GLU A 65 25.41 -4.86 -0.41
C GLU A 65 25.26 -5.59 0.93
N LYS A 66 24.85 -4.93 2.02
CA LYS A 66 24.80 -5.58 3.33
C LYS A 66 23.39 -6.02 3.75
N MET A 67 22.42 -5.16 3.58
CA MET A 67 21.04 -5.46 3.95
C MET A 67 20.36 -6.31 2.90
N ALA A 68 20.62 -5.97 1.65
CA ALA A 68 20.15 -6.71 0.52
C ALA A 68 20.50 -8.20 0.61
N ALA A 69 21.72 -8.53 0.96
CA ALA A 69 22.17 -9.92 1.04
C ALA A 69 21.32 -10.75 2.02
N ARG A 70 21.05 -10.25 3.22
CA ARG A 70 20.31 -11.00 4.26
C ARG A 70 18.84 -11.22 3.90
N VAL A 71 18.15 -10.18 3.42
CA VAL A 71 16.75 -10.29 2.97
C VAL A 71 16.67 -11.14 1.71
N ASN A 72 17.58 -10.97 0.75
CA ASN A 72 17.66 -11.82 -0.43
C ASN A 72 17.89 -13.29 -0.08
N ASP A 73 18.79 -13.58 0.87
CA ASP A 73 19.03 -14.94 1.35
C ASP A 73 17.77 -15.51 1.99
N ALA A 74 17.04 -14.72 2.78
CA ALA A 74 15.78 -15.13 3.40
C ALA A 74 14.67 -15.40 2.38
N ILE A 75 14.57 -14.57 1.34
CA ILE A 75 13.63 -14.77 0.21
C ILE A 75 14.01 -16.06 -0.54
N ALA A 76 15.30 -16.27 -0.83
CA ALA A 76 15.77 -17.48 -1.51
C ALA A 76 15.51 -18.73 -0.66
N GLU A 77 15.74 -18.67 0.65
CA GLU A 77 15.44 -19.76 1.58
C GLU A 77 13.95 -20.09 1.60
N ARG A 78 13.09 -19.09 1.74
CA ARG A 78 11.63 -19.25 1.64
C ARG A 78 11.23 -19.95 0.35
N ASN A 79 11.70 -19.44 -0.79
CA ASN A 79 11.35 -20.01 -2.08
C ASN A 79 11.80 -21.47 -2.19
N ASN A 80 13.02 -21.79 -1.75
CA ASN A 80 13.52 -23.18 -1.73
C ASN A 80 12.64 -24.10 -0.87
N LEU A 81 12.21 -23.65 0.32
CA LEU A 81 11.33 -24.42 1.20
C LEU A 81 9.97 -24.71 0.54
N VAL A 82 9.38 -23.72 -0.14
CA VAL A 82 8.13 -23.90 -0.89
C VAL A 82 8.32 -24.84 -2.08
N GLU A 83 9.39 -24.65 -2.87
CA GLU A 83 9.72 -25.49 -4.01
C GLU A 83 9.92 -26.95 -3.62
N ASP A 84 10.61 -27.19 -2.51
CA ASP A 84 10.83 -28.55 -1.99
C ASP A 84 9.55 -29.19 -1.41
N TYR A 85 8.69 -28.39 -0.75
CA TYR A 85 7.47 -28.89 -0.15
C TYR A 85 6.44 -29.34 -1.19
N LEU A 86 6.23 -28.52 -2.24
CA LEU A 86 5.21 -28.73 -3.27
C LEU A 86 5.76 -29.30 -4.58
N ASN A 87 7.08 -29.47 -4.73
CA ASN A 87 7.75 -29.78 -6.01
C ASN A 87 7.30 -28.84 -7.13
N VAL A 88 7.57 -27.55 -6.93
CA VAL A 88 7.25 -26.45 -7.86
C VAL A 88 8.51 -25.66 -8.21
N LYS A 89 8.39 -24.68 -9.10
CA LYS A 89 9.37 -23.62 -9.33
C LYS A 89 8.68 -22.26 -9.19
N ILE A 90 9.31 -21.33 -8.50
CA ILE A 90 8.86 -19.94 -8.36
C ILE A 90 9.72 -19.08 -9.29
N VAL A 91 9.07 -18.35 -10.18
CA VAL A 91 9.71 -17.46 -11.15
C VAL A 91 9.00 -16.11 -11.15
N GLU A 92 9.77 -15.04 -11.18
CA GLU A 92 9.25 -13.70 -11.30
C GLU A 92 9.55 -13.10 -12.67
N LYS A 93 8.57 -12.40 -13.21
CA LYS A 93 8.68 -11.61 -14.44
C LYS A 93 8.34 -10.16 -14.13
N PHE A 94 8.98 -9.22 -14.80
CA PHE A 94 8.82 -7.81 -14.56
C PHE A 94 8.09 -7.11 -15.70
N VAL A 95 7.22 -6.17 -15.32
CA VAL A 95 6.72 -5.11 -16.18
C VAL A 95 7.54 -3.87 -15.87
N TYR A 96 8.51 -3.56 -16.72
CA TYR A 96 9.41 -2.43 -16.53
C TYR A 96 8.76 -1.09 -16.91
N ASN A 97 9.30 0.00 -16.38
CA ASN A 97 8.81 1.37 -16.60
C ASN A 97 7.32 1.51 -16.27
N ASP A 98 6.90 0.89 -15.18
CA ASP A 98 5.50 0.92 -14.79
C ASP A 98 5.04 2.34 -14.46
N VAL A 99 3.93 2.74 -15.08
CA VAL A 99 3.23 3.98 -14.80
C VAL A 99 2.04 3.65 -13.91
N LYS A 100 2.19 3.89 -12.62
CA LYS A 100 1.23 3.55 -11.56
C LYS A 100 -0.01 4.46 -11.56
N ARG A 101 -0.85 4.35 -12.58
CA ARG A 101 -2.11 5.11 -12.71
C ARG A 101 -3.03 4.44 -13.71
N PRO A 102 -4.33 4.83 -13.79
CA PRO A 102 -5.26 4.26 -14.75
C PRO A 102 -4.68 4.24 -16.17
N GLY A 103 -4.65 3.04 -16.79
CA GLY A 103 -4.04 2.84 -18.09
C GLY A 103 -2.52 2.61 -18.08
N GLY A 104 -1.92 2.38 -16.91
CA GLY A 104 -0.49 2.08 -16.74
C GLY A 104 -0.03 0.78 -17.40
N THR A 105 1.28 0.59 -17.43
CA THR A 105 1.93 -0.56 -18.13
C THR A 105 1.52 -1.90 -17.56
N MET A 106 1.42 -2.03 -16.23
CA MET A 106 0.95 -3.27 -15.58
C MET A 106 -0.49 -3.59 -15.97
N GLN A 107 -1.40 -2.62 -15.91
CA GLN A 107 -2.79 -2.81 -16.33
C GLN A 107 -2.89 -3.21 -17.80
N GLN A 108 -2.07 -2.60 -18.69
CA GLN A 108 -2.05 -2.95 -20.11
C GLN A 108 -1.55 -4.38 -20.33
N ALA A 109 -0.54 -4.84 -19.60
CA ALA A 109 -0.04 -6.21 -19.67
C ALA A 109 -1.15 -7.21 -19.30
N VAL A 110 -1.84 -6.98 -18.17
CA VAL A 110 -2.95 -7.84 -17.70
C VAL A 110 -4.12 -7.82 -18.69
N ARG A 111 -4.53 -6.64 -19.18
CA ARG A 111 -5.62 -6.53 -20.18
C ARG A 111 -5.27 -7.24 -21.48
N THR A 112 -4.01 -7.15 -21.93
CA THR A 112 -3.54 -7.82 -23.15
C THR A 112 -3.66 -9.33 -23.00
N GLU A 113 -3.30 -9.90 -21.86
CA GLU A 113 -3.45 -11.33 -21.62
C GLU A 113 -4.91 -11.75 -21.53
N ILE A 114 -5.77 -10.96 -20.89
CA ILE A 114 -7.22 -11.22 -20.87
C ILE A 114 -7.78 -11.27 -22.30
N LEU A 115 -7.42 -10.30 -23.15
CA LEU A 115 -7.87 -10.25 -24.54
C LEU A 115 -7.32 -11.41 -25.38
N ALA A 116 -6.13 -11.91 -25.08
CA ALA A 116 -5.54 -13.10 -25.73
C ALA A 116 -6.20 -14.42 -25.29
N GLY A 117 -7.18 -14.38 -24.38
CA GLY A 117 -7.88 -15.56 -23.87
C GLY A 117 -7.14 -16.27 -22.75
N GLY A 118 -6.22 -15.58 -22.10
CA GLY A 118 -5.41 -16.10 -20.99
C GLY A 118 -4.29 -17.02 -21.49
N SER A 119 -3.11 -16.48 -21.72
CA SER A 119 -1.94 -17.29 -22.14
C SER A 119 -1.41 -18.17 -21.00
N GLN A 120 -1.81 -17.90 -19.76
CA GLN A 120 -1.31 -18.53 -18.54
C GLN A 120 0.21 -18.32 -18.35
N GLU A 121 0.74 -17.22 -18.87
CA GLU A 121 2.15 -16.89 -18.73
C GLU A 121 2.54 -16.57 -17.27
N TYR A 122 1.57 -16.17 -16.47
CA TYR A 122 1.71 -15.93 -15.04
C TYR A 122 0.43 -16.35 -14.30
N GLN A 123 0.55 -16.74 -13.06
CA GLN A 123 -0.56 -17.19 -12.21
C GLN A 123 -0.85 -16.19 -11.09
N VAL A 124 0.12 -15.38 -10.72
CA VAL A 124 0.00 -14.32 -9.71
C VAL A 124 0.47 -13.02 -10.33
N ILE A 125 -0.15 -11.92 -9.98
CA ILE A 125 0.33 -10.57 -10.29
C ILE A 125 0.53 -9.79 -8.99
N ASN A 126 1.53 -8.91 -8.96
CA ASN A 126 1.89 -8.07 -7.83
C ASN A 126 1.96 -6.59 -8.26
N PRO A 127 0.80 -5.96 -8.55
CA PRO A 127 0.72 -4.55 -8.95
C PRO A 127 0.68 -3.62 -7.74
N CYS A 128 0.87 -2.32 -7.95
CA CYS A 128 0.59 -1.33 -6.91
C CYS A 128 -0.91 -1.28 -6.58
N LEU A 129 -1.27 -0.73 -5.41
CA LEU A 129 -2.66 -0.76 -4.93
C LEU A 129 -3.62 -0.02 -5.85
N TYR A 130 -3.21 1.07 -6.53
CA TYR A 130 -4.04 1.72 -7.55
C TYR A 130 -4.42 0.78 -8.69
N ASP A 131 -3.45 0.00 -9.15
CA ASP A 131 -3.68 -0.95 -10.22
C ASP A 131 -4.55 -2.12 -9.74
N CYS A 132 -4.39 -2.56 -8.48
CA CYS A 132 -5.28 -3.55 -7.86
C CYS A 132 -6.74 -3.09 -7.89
N GLY A 133 -7.02 -1.86 -7.46
CA GLY A 133 -8.37 -1.29 -7.46
C GLY A 133 -8.97 -1.23 -8.86
N VAL A 134 -8.22 -0.75 -9.84
CA VAL A 134 -8.68 -0.67 -11.24
C VAL A 134 -8.95 -2.07 -11.82
N LEU A 135 -8.03 -3.02 -11.65
CA LEU A 135 -8.17 -4.38 -12.16
C LEU A 135 -9.33 -5.14 -11.48
N ALA A 136 -9.57 -4.90 -10.18
CA ALA A 136 -10.73 -5.45 -9.47
C ALA A 136 -12.05 -4.94 -10.08
N VAL A 137 -12.19 -3.63 -10.27
CA VAL A 137 -13.37 -3.00 -10.89
C VAL A 137 -13.60 -3.50 -12.33
N GLU A 138 -12.53 -3.74 -13.09
CA GLU A 138 -12.60 -4.34 -14.43
C GLU A 138 -12.99 -5.82 -14.42
N GLY A 139 -13.02 -6.44 -13.24
CA GLY A 139 -13.30 -7.86 -13.06
C GLY A 139 -12.20 -8.74 -13.64
N ALA A 140 -10.97 -8.26 -13.61
CA ALA A 140 -9.78 -8.97 -14.07
C ALA A 140 -9.23 -9.96 -13.04
N LEU A 141 -9.70 -9.88 -11.79
CA LEU A 141 -9.16 -10.62 -10.66
C LEU A 141 -10.13 -11.67 -10.13
N TYR A 142 -9.57 -12.76 -9.60
CA TYR A 142 -10.31 -13.75 -8.83
C TYR A 142 -10.78 -13.16 -7.49
N ASN A 143 -11.95 -13.58 -7.01
CA ASN A 143 -12.29 -13.45 -5.60
C ASN A 143 -11.46 -14.48 -4.81
N LEU A 144 -10.55 -14.02 -3.99
CA LEU A 144 -9.60 -14.88 -3.28
C LEU A 144 -10.27 -15.76 -2.21
N TYR A 145 -11.44 -15.36 -1.70
CA TYR A 145 -12.24 -16.23 -0.82
C TYR A 145 -12.82 -17.47 -1.54
N ASP A 146 -12.88 -17.45 -2.88
CA ASP A 146 -13.30 -18.61 -3.68
C ASP A 146 -12.13 -19.57 -3.99
N VAL A 147 -10.88 -19.24 -3.59
CA VAL A 147 -9.69 -20.08 -3.76
C VAL A 147 -9.50 -20.90 -2.50
N SER A 148 -9.95 -22.16 -2.52
CA SER A 148 -10.04 -23.00 -1.31
C SER A 148 -8.69 -23.28 -0.64
N THR A 149 -7.60 -23.28 -1.42
CA THR A 149 -6.23 -23.47 -0.91
C THR A 149 -5.68 -22.30 -0.11
N LEU A 150 -6.32 -21.12 -0.13
CA LEU A 150 -5.98 -19.97 0.73
C LEU A 150 -6.64 -20.06 2.13
N ASN A 151 -7.37 -21.13 2.43
CA ASN A 151 -7.97 -21.39 3.74
C ASN A 151 -8.74 -20.20 4.34
N GLY A 152 -9.40 -19.41 3.51
CA GLY A 152 -10.14 -18.22 3.92
C GLY A 152 -9.26 -17.05 4.38
N LEU A 153 -7.92 -17.15 4.20
CA LEU A 153 -6.96 -16.11 4.59
C LEU A 153 -6.92 -15.84 6.11
N GLU A 154 -7.18 -16.88 6.92
CA GLU A 154 -7.28 -16.79 8.38
C GLU A 154 -5.94 -16.98 9.12
N ALA A 155 -4.88 -17.38 8.41
CA ALA A 155 -3.61 -17.66 9.03
C ALA A 155 -2.84 -16.37 9.39
N GLU A 156 -1.97 -16.45 10.41
CA GLU A 156 -1.27 -15.30 11.00
C GLU A 156 -0.27 -14.59 10.09
N TRP A 157 0.15 -15.21 8.98
CA TRP A 157 1.01 -14.56 7.98
C TRP A 157 0.26 -13.65 7.02
N TRP A 158 -1.09 -13.68 7.01
CA TRP A 158 -1.88 -12.72 6.24
C TRP A 158 -2.05 -11.41 7.01
N ASP A 159 -1.98 -10.30 6.32
CA ASP A 159 -2.23 -8.97 6.91
C ASP A 159 -3.72 -8.74 7.09
N HIS A 160 -4.25 -9.15 8.24
CA HIS A 160 -5.69 -9.12 8.50
C HIS A 160 -6.26 -7.70 8.49
N SER A 161 -5.49 -6.71 8.94
CA SER A 161 -5.91 -5.30 8.94
C SER A 161 -6.05 -4.79 7.52
N PHE A 162 -5.00 -4.96 6.71
CA PHE A 162 -5.03 -4.59 5.29
C PHE A 162 -6.17 -5.31 4.54
N ASN A 163 -6.27 -6.62 4.72
CA ASN A 163 -7.26 -7.43 4.02
C ASN A 163 -8.69 -7.04 4.40
N ALA A 164 -8.93 -6.65 5.67
CA ALA A 164 -10.21 -6.13 6.13
C ALA A 164 -10.57 -4.78 5.49
N ASP A 165 -9.59 -3.86 5.41
CA ASP A 165 -9.77 -2.53 4.81
C ASP A 165 -10.19 -2.60 3.32
N VAL A 166 -9.79 -3.66 2.60
CA VAL A 166 -10.03 -3.79 1.16
C VAL A 166 -11.05 -4.86 0.79
N SER A 167 -11.73 -5.46 1.77
CA SER A 167 -12.76 -6.48 1.57
C SER A 167 -14.13 -5.86 1.33
N PHE A 168 -14.86 -6.37 0.34
CA PHE A 168 -16.26 -6.02 0.04
C PHE A 168 -17.19 -7.18 0.46
N GLY A 169 -17.46 -7.28 1.75
CA GLY A 169 -18.25 -8.39 2.30
C GLY A 169 -17.53 -9.73 2.12
N ASP A 170 -18.05 -10.58 1.26
CA ASP A 170 -17.49 -11.90 0.91
C ASP A 170 -16.56 -11.85 -0.33
N LYS A 171 -16.10 -10.67 -0.73
CA LYS A 171 -15.21 -10.45 -1.88
C LYS A 171 -13.90 -9.84 -1.44
N LEU A 172 -12.80 -10.47 -1.87
CA LEU A 172 -11.44 -9.98 -1.69
C LEU A 172 -10.64 -10.27 -2.96
N TYR A 173 -10.14 -9.24 -3.63
CA TYR A 173 -9.51 -9.37 -4.95
C TYR A 173 -7.99 -9.26 -4.90
N PHE A 174 -7.45 -8.76 -3.82
CA PHE A 174 -6.01 -8.61 -3.61
C PHE A 174 -5.71 -8.66 -2.11
N VAL A 175 -4.56 -9.24 -1.76
CA VAL A 175 -4.16 -9.51 -0.38
C VAL A 175 -2.73 -9.09 -0.12
N ASN A 176 -2.44 -8.89 1.15
CA ASN A 176 -1.08 -8.71 1.64
C ASN A 176 -0.78 -9.68 2.78
N GLY A 177 0.51 -9.91 3.02
CA GLY A 177 0.97 -10.81 4.07
C GLY A 177 2.48 -10.80 4.23
N ASP A 178 3.03 -11.69 5.05
CA ASP A 178 4.46 -11.74 5.38
C ASP A 178 5.38 -12.15 4.22
N MET A 179 4.81 -12.64 3.10
CA MET A 179 5.56 -12.91 1.89
C MET A 179 6.00 -11.64 1.16
N SER A 180 5.38 -10.49 1.47
CA SER A 180 5.70 -9.18 0.90
C SER A 180 5.84 -8.14 2.03
N PHE A 181 6.85 -7.28 1.95
CA PHE A 181 7.04 -6.19 2.92
C PHE A 181 6.84 -4.79 2.31
N LYS A 182 6.48 -4.67 1.04
CA LYS A 182 6.28 -3.35 0.40
C LYS A 182 5.13 -2.55 1.00
N ALA A 183 4.05 -3.18 1.43
CA ALA A 183 2.98 -2.46 2.12
C ALA A 183 3.46 -1.90 3.47
N LYS A 184 4.33 -2.66 4.17
CA LYS A 184 4.94 -2.22 5.42
C LYS A 184 5.95 -1.10 5.17
N ASN A 185 6.77 -1.22 4.13
CA ASN A 185 7.68 -0.17 3.68
C ASN A 185 6.96 1.12 3.29
N ALA A 186 5.82 1.01 2.64
CA ALA A 186 5.00 2.14 2.21
C ALA A 186 4.19 2.80 3.34
N THR A 187 4.39 2.40 4.60
CA THR A 187 3.70 2.98 5.76
C THR A 187 4.31 4.34 6.10
N ALA A 188 3.44 5.34 6.18
CA ALA A 188 3.81 6.71 6.51
C ALA A 188 4.31 6.85 7.94
N CYS A 189 5.35 7.65 8.13
CA CYS A 189 5.88 8.03 9.43
C CYS A 189 6.48 9.44 9.39
N ILE A 190 6.80 9.97 10.57
CA ILE A 190 7.56 11.20 10.72
C ILE A 190 8.90 10.84 11.35
N VAL A 191 10.00 11.33 10.78
CA VAL A 191 11.28 11.33 11.47
C VAL A 191 11.58 12.71 12.04
N TYR A 192 12.26 12.78 13.19
CA TYR A 192 12.64 14.05 13.80
C TYR A 192 14.11 14.06 14.19
N SER A 193 14.76 15.21 14.06
CA SER A 193 16.15 15.41 14.45
C SER A 193 16.24 15.70 15.94
N LYS A 194 16.82 14.78 16.72
CA LYS A 194 17.11 14.97 18.15
C LYS A 194 18.14 16.06 18.38
N ASP A 195 19.03 16.25 17.42
CA ASP A 195 20.07 17.28 17.52
C ASP A 195 19.47 18.67 17.34
N VAL A 196 18.58 18.89 16.34
CA VAL A 196 17.85 20.16 16.16
C VAL A 196 16.92 20.42 17.33
N LEU A 197 16.18 19.41 17.80
CA LEU A 197 15.32 19.53 18.97
C LEU A 197 16.08 20.04 20.20
N ASN A 198 17.27 19.48 20.48
CA ASN A 198 18.12 19.90 21.58
C ASN A 198 18.72 21.31 21.35
N GLU A 199 19.14 21.65 20.13
CA GLU A 199 19.67 22.96 19.77
C GLU A 199 18.68 24.08 20.10
N TYR A 200 17.40 23.86 19.81
CA TYR A 200 16.34 24.85 20.04
C TYR A 200 15.65 24.70 21.40
N GLY A 201 16.04 23.71 22.21
CA GLY A 201 15.50 23.49 23.55
C GLY A 201 14.00 23.10 23.54
N LEU A 202 13.58 22.40 22.51
CA LEU A 202 12.21 21.91 22.39
C LEU A 202 12.01 20.66 23.24
N GLU A 203 10.75 20.37 23.59
CA GLU A 203 10.45 19.17 24.37
C GLU A 203 10.52 17.89 23.51
N ASP A 204 10.86 16.78 24.16
CA ASP A 204 10.90 15.46 23.53
C ASP A 204 9.49 15.03 23.10
N PRO A 205 9.25 14.65 21.83
CA PRO A 205 7.93 14.24 21.37
C PRO A 205 7.50 12.83 21.84
N TYR A 206 8.39 11.96 22.30
CA TYR A 206 8.01 10.61 22.75
C TYR A 206 7.00 10.62 23.93
N PRO A 207 7.21 11.40 25.00
CA PRO A 207 6.19 11.56 26.03
C PRO A 207 4.85 12.04 25.46
N LEU A 208 4.84 12.95 24.49
CA LEU A 208 3.61 13.44 23.85
C LEU A 208 2.85 12.31 23.14
N VAL A 209 3.57 11.39 22.48
CA VAL A 209 2.95 10.21 21.85
C VAL A 209 2.29 9.32 22.90
N HIS A 210 2.99 9.00 23.99
CA HIS A 210 2.47 8.15 25.06
C HIS A 210 1.28 8.76 25.80
N GLU A 211 1.28 10.07 25.97
CA GLU A 211 0.22 10.82 26.65
C GLU A 211 -0.98 11.12 25.74
N GLY A 212 -0.90 10.81 24.45
CA GLY A 212 -1.94 11.12 23.47
C GLY A 212 -2.07 12.62 23.18
N THR A 213 -0.98 13.37 23.34
CA THR A 213 -0.90 14.83 23.10
C THR A 213 -0.02 15.19 21.90
N TRP A 214 0.53 14.19 21.18
CA TRP A 214 1.20 14.37 19.92
C TRP A 214 0.17 14.65 18.81
N THR A 215 -0.13 15.93 18.62
CA THR A 215 -1.17 16.42 17.70
C THR A 215 -0.57 17.29 16.60
N VAL A 216 -1.33 17.51 15.50
CA VAL A 216 -0.91 18.40 14.42
C VAL A 216 -0.61 19.81 14.92
N ASP A 217 -1.44 20.36 15.84
CA ASP A 217 -1.19 21.68 16.44
C ASP A 217 0.14 21.72 17.21
N ARG A 218 0.44 20.66 17.97
CA ARG A 218 1.68 20.57 18.71
C ARG A 218 2.89 20.51 17.81
N ALA A 219 2.81 19.69 16.75
CA ALA A 219 3.86 19.61 15.75
C ALA A 219 4.10 20.95 15.04
N ILE A 220 3.04 21.63 14.59
CA ILE A 220 3.13 22.97 13.99
C ILE A 220 3.74 23.99 14.96
N GLU A 221 3.36 23.98 16.25
CA GLU A 221 3.95 24.86 17.25
C GLU A 221 5.46 24.68 17.38
N MET A 222 5.92 23.42 17.37
CA MET A 222 7.35 23.10 17.45
C MET A 222 8.12 23.60 16.22
N THR A 223 7.54 23.54 15.01
CA THR A 223 8.19 24.02 13.78
C THR A 223 8.44 25.51 13.79
N LYS A 224 7.53 26.31 14.39
CA LYS A 224 7.61 27.79 14.39
C LYS A 224 8.86 28.36 15.08
N ALA A 225 9.58 27.52 15.83
CA ALA A 225 10.85 27.93 16.44
C ALA A 225 12.04 27.88 15.46
N ILE A 226 11.86 27.23 14.28
CA ILE A 226 12.97 26.86 13.40
C ILE A 226 12.77 27.44 12.01
N SER A 227 13.54 28.48 11.72
CA SER A 227 13.63 29.09 10.40
C SER A 227 14.93 29.89 10.38
N GLN A 228 15.87 29.52 9.51
CA GLN A 228 17.14 30.21 9.39
C GLN A 228 17.67 30.12 7.95
N ASP A 229 17.81 31.29 7.30
CA ASP A 229 18.49 31.44 6.03
C ASP A 229 20.00 31.21 6.25
N LEU A 230 20.53 30.11 5.73
CA LEU A 230 21.94 29.71 5.92
C LEU A 230 22.87 30.27 4.83
N ASN A 231 22.30 30.62 3.67
CA ASN A 231 23.04 31.12 2.52
C ASN A 231 22.92 32.63 2.29
N ASP A 232 22.14 33.35 3.13
CA ASP A 232 21.89 34.80 3.10
C ASP A 232 21.23 35.27 1.77
N ASP A 233 20.42 34.44 1.11
CA ASP A 233 19.75 34.79 -0.15
C ASP A 233 18.36 35.44 0.06
N GLY A 234 17.89 35.49 1.29
CA GLY A 234 16.63 36.11 1.70
C GLY A 234 15.40 35.23 1.49
N LYS A 235 15.59 33.92 1.31
CA LYS A 235 14.54 32.92 1.19
C LYS A 235 14.80 31.78 2.16
N ILE A 236 13.78 30.99 2.42
CA ILE A 236 13.90 29.70 3.09
C ILE A 236 13.63 28.60 2.05
N THR A 237 14.58 27.71 1.87
CA THR A 237 14.57 26.63 0.87
C THR A 237 15.09 25.33 1.46
N TYR A 238 15.16 24.28 0.65
CA TYR A 238 15.79 23.00 1.05
C TYR A 238 17.28 23.10 1.42
N GLU A 239 17.93 24.26 1.21
CA GLU A 239 19.33 24.51 1.60
C GLU A 239 19.46 25.17 2.99
N ASP A 240 18.31 25.42 3.66
CA ASP A 240 18.22 26.23 4.88
C ASP A 240 17.69 25.43 6.07
N LYS A 241 17.69 26.05 7.29
CA LYS A 241 17.04 25.44 8.44
C LYS A 241 15.55 25.69 8.41
N VAL A 242 14.77 24.60 8.52
CA VAL A 242 13.31 24.62 8.47
C VAL A 242 12.70 23.69 9.51
N GLY A 243 11.48 24.02 9.93
CA GLY A 243 10.77 23.24 10.95
C GLY A 243 10.28 21.90 10.45
N TRP A 244 9.79 21.82 9.20
CA TRP A 244 9.24 20.60 8.64
C TRP A 244 9.44 20.56 7.12
N ALA A 245 9.70 19.37 6.59
CA ALA A 245 9.71 19.14 5.16
C ALA A 245 8.91 17.88 4.80
N GLY A 246 8.32 17.87 3.60
CA GLY A 246 7.59 16.74 3.06
C GLY A 246 7.29 16.90 1.57
N GLN A 247 6.62 15.93 0.99
CA GLN A 247 6.10 15.95 -0.37
C GLN A 247 4.63 16.38 -0.38
N ASP A 248 4.07 16.77 -1.53
CA ASP A 248 2.63 17.04 -1.68
C ASP A 248 1.77 15.87 -1.19
N GLY A 249 2.20 14.64 -1.49
CA GLY A 249 1.52 13.41 -1.05
C GLY A 249 1.47 13.22 0.47
N ASP A 250 2.33 13.87 1.24
CA ASP A 250 2.35 13.74 2.70
C ASP A 250 1.16 14.43 3.38
N THR A 251 0.46 15.32 2.67
CA THR A 251 -0.83 15.87 3.13
C THR A 251 -1.88 14.77 3.35
N TRP A 252 -1.82 13.69 2.59
CA TRP A 252 -2.68 12.50 2.78
C TRP A 252 -2.37 11.79 4.08
N ASN A 253 -1.08 11.70 4.43
CA ASN A 253 -0.66 11.08 5.66
C ASN A 253 -1.26 11.82 6.86
N LEU A 254 -1.23 13.15 6.84
CA LEU A 254 -1.84 13.99 7.89
C LEU A 254 -3.38 13.87 7.89
N PHE A 255 -4.01 13.87 6.70
CA PHE A 255 -5.45 13.69 6.57
C PHE A 255 -5.90 12.33 7.11
N TYR A 256 -5.22 11.24 6.71
CA TYR A 256 -5.50 9.90 7.21
C TYR A 256 -5.16 9.76 8.70
N GLY A 257 -4.03 10.30 9.15
CA GLY A 257 -3.57 10.32 10.54
C GLY A 257 -4.58 10.98 11.49
N SER A 258 -5.34 11.97 10.99
CA SER A 258 -6.42 12.61 11.75
C SER A 258 -7.66 11.72 11.95
N GLY A 259 -7.69 10.52 11.39
CA GLY A 259 -8.88 9.67 11.35
C GLY A 259 -9.88 10.04 10.25
N SER A 260 -9.49 10.88 9.27
CA SER A 260 -10.32 11.19 8.10
C SER A 260 -10.06 10.21 6.96
N ARG A 261 -11.08 9.92 6.15
CA ARG A 261 -11.03 8.99 5.02
C ARG A 261 -11.78 9.56 3.83
N ILE A 262 -11.39 9.16 2.62
CA ILE A 262 -12.16 9.47 1.40
C ILE A 262 -13.45 8.66 1.40
N ALA A 263 -13.34 7.35 1.67
CA ALA A 263 -14.50 6.47 1.78
C ALA A 263 -14.24 5.38 2.83
N GLU A 264 -15.32 4.93 3.48
CA GLU A 264 -15.28 3.90 4.51
C GLU A 264 -16.49 2.98 4.38
N PHE A 265 -16.37 1.75 4.90
CA PHE A 265 -17.52 0.87 5.05
C PHE A 265 -18.34 1.28 6.27
N ASP A 266 -19.67 1.35 6.10
CA ASP A 266 -20.60 1.50 7.22
C ASP A 266 -20.78 0.18 7.99
N ALA A 267 -21.56 0.21 9.07
CA ALA A 267 -21.81 -0.96 9.89
C ALA A 267 -22.53 -2.12 9.16
N ASP A 268 -23.15 -1.84 8.01
CA ASP A 268 -23.79 -2.82 7.15
C ASP A 268 -22.84 -3.32 6.03
N GLY A 269 -21.58 -2.89 6.04
CA GLY A 269 -20.56 -3.25 5.04
C GLY A 269 -20.74 -2.55 3.68
N ARG A 270 -21.45 -1.41 3.64
CA ARG A 270 -21.62 -0.64 2.41
C ARG A 270 -20.59 0.49 2.36
N LEU A 271 -19.93 0.63 1.23
CA LEU A 271 -18.99 1.73 1.00
C LEU A 271 -19.73 3.08 0.96
N GLN A 272 -19.29 4.02 1.78
CA GLN A 272 -19.84 5.36 1.93
C GLN A 272 -18.77 6.40 1.65
N LEU A 273 -19.15 7.51 1.02
CA LEU A 273 -18.29 8.68 0.86
C LEU A 273 -18.23 9.44 2.18
N THR A 274 -17.05 9.52 2.79
CA THR A 274 -16.86 10.12 4.13
C THR A 274 -15.89 11.31 4.12
N MET A 275 -15.37 11.69 2.94
CA MET A 275 -14.29 12.68 2.81
C MET A 275 -14.60 14.04 3.45
N TYR A 276 -15.87 14.49 3.44
CA TYR A 276 -16.22 15.77 4.01
C TYR A 276 -17.13 15.64 5.25
N ASN A 277 -16.58 16.02 6.38
CA ASN A 277 -17.26 16.12 7.68
C ASN A 277 -16.56 17.18 8.54
N GLU A 278 -17.01 17.40 9.79
CA GLU A 278 -16.40 18.41 10.68
C GLU A 278 -14.92 18.10 10.98
N ARG A 279 -14.55 16.81 11.17
CA ARG A 279 -13.17 16.38 11.44
C ARG A 279 -12.28 16.69 10.23
N SER A 280 -12.69 16.26 9.05
CA SER A 280 -11.93 16.43 7.82
C SER A 280 -11.76 17.91 7.42
N ALA A 281 -12.78 18.74 7.67
CA ALA A 281 -12.67 20.20 7.45
C ALA A 281 -11.63 20.82 8.38
N ARG A 282 -11.60 20.42 9.67
CA ARG A 282 -10.62 20.91 10.63
C ARG A 282 -9.19 20.51 10.28
N ILE A 283 -8.97 19.26 9.88
CA ILE A 283 -7.62 18.83 9.48
C ILE A 283 -7.18 19.49 8.19
N ALA A 284 -8.09 19.67 7.21
CA ALA A 284 -7.78 20.38 5.96
C ALA A 284 -7.27 21.80 6.22
N ASP A 285 -7.95 22.56 7.08
CA ASP A 285 -7.50 23.92 7.43
C ASP A 285 -6.11 23.93 8.10
N LYS A 286 -5.80 22.94 8.97
CA LYS A 286 -4.49 22.80 9.61
C LYS A 286 -3.38 22.41 8.62
N ILE A 287 -3.68 21.52 7.69
CA ILE A 287 -2.72 21.12 6.65
C ILE A 287 -2.43 22.31 5.75
N ILE A 288 -3.46 23.04 5.31
CA ILE A 288 -3.30 24.26 4.50
C ILE A 288 -2.44 25.30 5.24
N GLU A 289 -2.70 25.53 6.55
CA GLU A 289 -1.86 26.41 7.37
C GLU A 289 -0.40 25.97 7.39
N LEU A 290 -0.14 24.67 7.53
CA LEU A 290 1.20 24.11 7.60
C LEU A 290 1.95 24.23 6.28
N VAL A 291 1.36 23.69 5.19
CA VAL A 291 2.07 23.59 3.89
C VAL A 291 2.24 24.93 3.16
N GLN A 292 1.48 25.96 3.56
CA GLN A 292 1.60 27.32 3.03
C GLN A 292 2.48 28.24 3.90
N ASP A 293 3.05 27.72 4.97
CA ASP A 293 4.01 28.46 5.80
C ASP A 293 5.43 28.33 5.24
N ASP A 294 5.73 29.11 4.21
CA ASP A 294 7.02 29.11 3.50
C ASP A 294 8.24 29.40 4.40
N LEU A 295 8.05 29.82 5.65
CA LEU A 295 9.13 30.05 6.60
C LEU A 295 9.46 28.81 7.42
N HIS A 296 8.50 27.89 7.57
CA HIS A 296 8.64 26.77 8.52
C HIS A 296 8.36 25.43 7.87
N TYR A 297 7.86 25.39 6.62
CA TYR A 297 7.59 24.17 5.88
C TYR A 297 8.20 24.22 4.47
N ILE A 298 8.77 23.10 4.01
CA ILE A 298 9.27 22.92 2.64
C ILE A 298 8.49 21.80 1.95
N THR A 299 7.88 22.14 0.82
CA THR A 299 7.29 21.17 -0.10
C THR A 299 8.37 20.71 -1.08
N ALA A 300 8.79 19.46 -0.99
CA ALA A 300 9.85 18.92 -1.85
C ALA A 300 9.49 19.00 -3.34
N ASP A 301 8.22 18.77 -3.69
CA ASP A 301 7.73 18.73 -5.07
C ASP A 301 7.93 20.04 -5.84
N ASP A 302 8.08 21.17 -5.16
CA ASP A 302 8.42 22.47 -5.78
C ASP A 302 9.78 22.45 -6.49
N TYR A 303 10.62 21.44 -6.20
CA TYR A 303 11.98 21.32 -6.73
C TYR A 303 12.15 20.28 -7.86
N PHE A 304 11.07 19.80 -8.48
CA PHE A 304 11.17 18.95 -9.69
C PHE A 304 11.96 19.58 -10.84
N GLY A 305 12.08 20.92 -10.86
CA GLY A 305 12.93 21.63 -11.80
C GLY A 305 14.45 21.54 -11.48
N VAL A 306 14.81 21.13 -10.26
CA VAL A 306 16.20 21.03 -9.77
C VAL A 306 16.72 19.61 -9.91
N VAL A 307 15.93 18.62 -9.44
CA VAL A 307 16.28 17.20 -9.49
C VAL A 307 15.08 16.36 -9.90
N LYS A 308 15.33 15.13 -10.37
CA LYS A 308 14.29 14.17 -10.76
C LYS A 308 13.48 13.65 -9.55
N TRP A 309 14.09 13.61 -8.37
CA TRP A 309 13.53 13.05 -7.14
C TRP A 309 13.69 14.07 -6.00
N PRO A 310 12.80 15.07 -5.90
CA PRO A 310 12.96 16.17 -4.95
C PRO A 310 12.97 15.75 -3.48
N ALA A 311 12.29 14.67 -3.11
CA ALA A 311 12.34 14.11 -1.76
C ALA A 311 13.79 13.83 -1.27
N LEU A 312 14.73 13.54 -2.19
CA LEU A 312 16.14 13.39 -1.82
C LEU A 312 16.76 14.68 -1.29
N LEU A 313 16.33 15.86 -1.77
CA LEU A 313 16.85 17.15 -1.29
C LEU A 313 16.48 17.38 0.17
N THR A 314 15.22 17.12 0.54
CA THR A 314 14.76 17.25 1.93
C THR A 314 15.39 16.18 2.82
N MET A 315 15.55 14.95 2.35
CA MET A 315 16.28 13.92 3.09
C MET A 315 17.75 14.28 3.32
N GLU A 316 18.45 14.83 2.32
CA GLU A 316 19.82 15.28 2.45
C GLU A 316 19.93 16.47 3.40
N ASN A 317 18.98 17.40 3.37
CA ASN A 317 18.91 18.54 4.26
C ASN A 317 18.62 18.11 5.72
N PHE A 318 17.70 17.17 5.91
CA PHE A 318 17.44 16.52 7.20
C PHE A 318 18.70 15.82 7.73
N ALA A 319 19.37 15.04 6.88
CA ALA A 319 20.62 14.34 7.24
C ALA A 319 21.77 15.30 7.57
N ALA A 320 21.74 16.52 7.04
CA ALA A 320 22.68 17.60 7.40
C ALA A 320 22.36 18.27 8.76
N GLY A 321 21.22 17.96 9.39
CA GLY A 321 20.77 18.52 10.67
C GLY A 321 20.10 19.89 10.51
N ASN A 322 19.47 20.15 9.38
CA ASN A 322 18.83 21.42 9.07
C ASN A 322 17.29 21.37 9.15
N GLU A 323 16.70 20.21 9.42
CA GLU A 323 15.26 20.06 9.57
C GLU A 323 14.91 19.46 10.92
N LEU A 324 13.79 19.89 11.53
CA LEU A 324 13.28 19.27 12.75
C LEU A 324 12.48 18.02 12.41
N PHE A 325 11.48 18.14 11.54
CA PHE A 325 10.61 17.05 11.10
C PHE A 325 10.75 16.81 9.60
N LEU A 326 10.72 15.53 9.22
CA LEU A 326 10.61 15.10 7.83
C LEU A 326 9.46 14.10 7.73
N SER A 327 8.44 14.41 6.94
CA SER A 327 7.42 13.44 6.52
C SER A 327 8.04 12.45 5.55
N THR A 328 7.79 11.15 5.79
CA THR A 328 8.41 10.10 4.97
C THR A 328 7.65 8.76 5.13
N SER A 329 8.22 7.69 4.63
CA SER A 329 7.76 6.32 4.83
C SER A 329 8.86 5.45 5.44
N ILE A 330 8.49 4.27 5.93
CA ILE A 330 9.48 3.31 6.47
C ILE A 330 10.54 2.95 5.41
N ALA A 331 10.17 2.91 4.12
CA ALA A 331 11.12 2.64 3.03
C ALA A 331 12.32 3.59 3.01
N ASP A 332 12.11 4.84 3.36
CA ASP A 332 13.14 5.88 3.28
C ASP A 332 14.13 5.87 4.43
N LEU A 333 13.82 5.16 5.52
CA LEU A 333 14.71 5.08 6.68
C LEU A 333 16.10 4.53 6.31
N ILE A 334 16.19 3.71 5.26
CA ILE A 334 17.48 3.23 4.72
C ILE A 334 18.39 4.38 4.28
N ASN A 335 17.80 5.45 3.72
CA ASN A 335 18.55 6.61 3.25
C ASN A 335 19.14 7.43 4.42
N LEU A 336 18.51 7.34 5.58
CA LEU A 336 18.93 8.04 6.79
C LEU A 336 20.02 7.31 7.58
N GLN A 337 20.30 6.03 7.28
CA GLN A 337 21.37 5.27 7.95
C GLN A 337 22.75 5.92 7.86
N LYS A 338 23.01 6.67 6.78
CA LYS A 338 24.28 7.39 6.56
C LYS A 338 24.34 8.73 7.29
N MET A 339 23.21 9.14 7.92
CA MET A 339 23.16 10.35 8.72
C MET A 339 24.11 10.26 9.91
N LYS A 340 24.86 11.33 10.15
CA LYS A 340 25.77 11.41 11.29
C LYS A 340 25.10 11.89 12.57
N GLY A 341 23.92 12.48 12.47
CA GLY A 341 23.12 13.01 13.56
C GLY A 341 22.23 11.96 14.21
N ASN A 342 21.61 12.36 15.31
CA ASN A 342 20.64 11.53 16.02
C ASN A 342 19.22 11.89 15.57
N TYR A 343 18.48 10.90 15.16
CA TYR A 343 17.06 11.05 14.83
C TYR A 343 16.19 10.07 15.62
N GLY A 344 14.91 10.35 15.66
CA GLY A 344 13.89 9.48 16.21
C GLY A 344 12.73 9.31 15.25
N LEU A 345 11.90 8.33 15.51
CA LEU A 345 10.74 7.96 14.72
C LEU A 345 9.46 8.32 15.47
N LEU A 346 8.45 8.82 14.76
CA LEU A 346 7.15 9.21 15.32
C LEU A 346 6.02 8.72 14.41
N PRO A 347 4.86 8.35 14.99
CA PRO A 347 3.65 8.18 14.20
C PRO A 347 3.21 9.54 13.63
N VAL A 348 2.39 9.51 12.58
CA VAL A 348 1.72 10.69 12.07
C VAL A 348 0.87 11.30 13.20
N PRO A 349 0.93 12.63 13.44
CA PRO A 349 0.25 13.24 14.59
C PRO A 349 -1.28 13.16 14.46
N MET A 350 -1.96 13.05 15.60
CA MET A 350 -3.42 13.06 15.70
C MET A 350 -4.00 14.45 15.41
N LEU A 351 -5.28 14.51 15.02
CA LEU A 351 -5.98 15.78 14.83
C LEU A 351 -5.98 16.64 16.11
N ASP A 352 -6.35 16.03 17.23
CA ASP A 352 -6.42 16.64 18.55
C ASP A 352 -6.48 15.56 19.64
N GLU A 353 -6.42 15.97 20.91
CA GLU A 353 -6.42 15.10 22.09
C GLU A 353 -7.73 14.30 22.31
N THR A 354 -8.76 14.50 21.50
CA THR A 354 -9.99 13.69 21.53
C THR A 354 -9.88 12.43 20.71
N GLN A 355 -8.89 12.35 19.84
CA GLN A 355 -8.54 11.15 19.11
C GLN A 355 -7.81 10.19 20.05
N THR A 356 -8.16 8.91 20.02
CA THR A 356 -7.63 7.90 20.96
C THR A 356 -6.62 6.95 20.35
N GLU A 357 -6.50 6.97 19.02
CA GLU A 357 -5.65 6.05 18.27
C GLU A 357 -4.85 6.81 17.20
N TYR A 358 -3.64 6.36 16.97
CA TYR A 358 -2.84 6.80 15.83
C TYR A 358 -3.25 6.03 14.57
N TYR A 359 -3.10 6.65 13.40
CA TYR A 359 -3.34 6.04 12.11
C TYR A 359 -2.19 6.35 11.17
N SER A 360 -1.60 5.31 10.58
CA SER A 360 -0.49 5.41 9.64
C SER A 360 -0.92 4.91 8.27
N LEU A 361 -0.96 5.80 7.27
CA LEU A 361 -1.41 5.46 5.93
C LEU A 361 -0.41 4.55 5.22
N VAL A 362 -0.90 3.49 4.60
CA VAL A 362 -0.15 2.71 3.60
C VAL A 362 -0.31 3.39 2.25
N GLY A 363 0.78 3.90 1.70
CA GLY A 363 0.78 4.64 0.44
C GLY A 363 0.41 3.77 -0.76
N ALA A 364 -0.73 4.02 -1.37
CA ALA A 364 -1.24 3.22 -2.48
C ALA A 364 -0.38 3.27 -3.76
N TRP A 365 0.46 4.30 -3.89
CA TRP A 365 1.43 4.42 -4.97
C TRP A 365 2.57 3.42 -4.89
N SER A 366 3.12 3.20 -3.69
CA SER A 366 4.33 2.40 -3.46
C SER A 366 4.04 1.00 -2.94
N ALA A 367 2.94 0.81 -2.19
CA ALA A 367 2.52 -0.50 -1.74
C ALA A 367 2.02 -1.36 -2.90
N THR A 368 2.30 -2.66 -2.82
CA THR A 368 1.81 -3.68 -3.75
C THR A 368 0.91 -4.69 -3.02
N ALA A 369 0.10 -5.42 -3.77
CA ALA A 369 -0.66 -6.54 -3.24
C ALA A 369 -0.75 -7.68 -4.26
N LEU A 370 -0.89 -8.91 -3.75
CA LEU A 370 -0.94 -10.12 -4.55
C LEU A 370 -2.35 -10.38 -5.06
N CYS A 371 -2.48 -10.63 -6.35
CA CYS A 371 -3.73 -10.91 -7.03
C CYS A 371 -3.62 -12.17 -7.87
N ILE A 372 -4.74 -12.86 -8.08
CA ILE A 372 -4.87 -13.98 -9.01
C ILE A 372 -5.74 -13.53 -10.20
N PRO A 373 -5.23 -13.57 -11.46
CA PRO A 373 -6.03 -13.20 -12.63
C PRO A 373 -7.21 -14.14 -12.84
N ASN A 374 -8.40 -13.59 -13.16
CA ASN A 374 -9.60 -14.38 -13.37
C ASN A 374 -9.64 -15.19 -14.69
N THR A 375 -8.60 -15.07 -15.51
CA THR A 375 -8.41 -15.87 -16.72
C THR A 375 -7.93 -17.29 -16.43
N LEU A 376 -7.45 -17.55 -15.22
CA LEU A 376 -7.00 -18.88 -14.81
C LEU A 376 -8.18 -19.85 -14.69
N SER A 377 -7.89 -21.15 -14.89
CA SER A 377 -8.82 -22.20 -14.49
C SER A 377 -8.90 -22.30 -12.98
N THR A 378 -9.97 -22.88 -12.43
CA THR A 378 -10.05 -23.15 -11.00
C THR A 378 -8.85 -23.96 -10.50
N GLU A 379 -8.39 -24.97 -11.28
CA GLU A 379 -7.22 -25.76 -10.92
C GLU A 379 -5.94 -24.91 -10.86
N ASP A 380 -5.78 -23.94 -11.78
CA ASP A 380 -4.61 -23.04 -11.81
C ASP A 380 -4.68 -22.02 -10.66
N ALA A 381 -5.87 -21.53 -10.32
CA ALA A 381 -6.07 -20.62 -9.19
C ALA A 381 -5.81 -21.34 -7.85
N GLU A 382 -6.30 -22.57 -7.69
CA GLU A 382 -6.02 -23.40 -6.51
C GLU A 382 -4.52 -23.74 -6.39
N PHE A 383 -3.84 -23.96 -7.51
CA PHE A 383 -2.39 -24.13 -7.52
C PHE A 383 -1.67 -22.86 -7.05
N ALA A 384 -2.05 -21.70 -7.56
CA ALA A 384 -1.49 -20.42 -7.15
C ALA A 384 -1.73 -20.16 -5.66
N GLY A 385 -2.97 -20.38 -5.18
CA GLY A 385 -3.31 -20.24 -3.76
C GLY A 385 -2.49 -21.14 -2.85
N ALA A 386 -2.29 -22.41 -3.21
CA ALA A 386 -1.47 -23.33 -2.44
C ALA A 386 0.00 -22.88 -2.31
N VAL A 387 0.56 -22.33 -3.39
CA VAL A 387 1.93 -21.79 -3.36
C VAL A 387 2.00 -20.51 -2.51
N LEU A 388 1.04 -19.60 -2.65
CA LEU A 388 0.98 -18.37 -1.85
C LEU A 388 0.82 -18.67 -0.35
N GLU A 389 -0.02 -19.64 0.01
CA GLU A 389 -0.18 -20.08 1.41
C GLU A 389 1.12 -20.64 1.98
N CYS A 390 1.83 -21.45 1.19
CA CYS A 390 3.17 -21.92 1.58
C CYS A 390 4.19 -20.79 1.70
N MET A 391 4.17 -19.83 0.78
CA MET A 391 5.05 -18.66 0.84
C MET A 391 4.80 -17.87 2.12
N GLY A 392 3.54 -17.64 2.48
CA GLY A 392 3.18 -16.99 3.73
C GLY A 392 3.71 -17.72 4.96
N TYR A 393 3.43 -19.01 5.06
CA TYR A 393 3.88 -19.84 6.17
C TYR A 393 5.41 -19.79 6.35
N TYR A 394 6.17 -20.06 5.30
CA TYR A 394 7.63 -20.07 5.40
C TYR A 394 8.24 -18.66 5.54
N SER A 395 7.51 -17.60 5.17
CA SER A 395 7.98 -16.23 5.38
C SER A 395 8.05 -15.84 6.86
N MET A 396 7.26 -16.46 7.73
CA MET A 396 7.29 -16.16 9.18
C MET A 396 8.67 -16.33 9.79
N ASP A 397 9.34 -17.45 9.46
CA ASP A 397 10.65 -17.79 10.02
C ASP A 397 11.83 -17.34 9.15
N THR A 398 11.58 -16.81 7.96
CA THR A 398 12.60 -16.35 7.02
C THR A 398 12.46 -14.84 6.76
N VAL A 399 11.68 -14.43 5.76
CA VAL A 399 11.58 -13.05 5.30
C VAL A 399 11.11 -12.08 6.40
N ARG A 400 10.03 -12.43 7.12
CA ARG A 400 9.51 -11.60 8.21
C ARG A 400 10.56 -11.40 9.29
N LYS A 401 11.13 -12.49 9.77
CA LYS A 401 12.13 -12.47 10.83
C LYS A 401 13.35 -11.62 10.43
N GLU A 402 13.91 -11.87 9.25
CA GLU A 402 15.09 -11.15 8.80
C GLU A 402 14.81 -9.67 8.56
N TYR A 403 13.66 -9.35 7.95
CA TYR A 403 13.28 -7.98 7.67
C TYR A 403 12.90 -7.20 8.94
N TYR A 404 12.04 -7.75 9.78
CA TYR A 404 11.57 -7.06 10.98
C TYR A 404 12.59 -7.06 12.10
N ASP A 405 13.09 -8.23 12.45
CA ASP A 405 13.93 -8.38 13.64
C ASP A 405 15.31 -7.78 13.43
N GLU A 406 15.86 -7.93 12.22
CA GLU A 406 17.24 -7.57 11.95
C GLU A 406 17.40 -6.27 11.18
N VAL A 407 16.49 -5.98 10.22
CA VAL A 407 16.61 -4.81 9.36
C VAL A 407 15.96 -3.60 9.98
N LEU A 408 14.67 -3.68 10.32
CA LEU A 408 13.97 -2.53 10.89
C LEU A 408 14.48 -2.21 12.29
N ASN A 409 14.52 -3.20 13.20
CA ASN A 409 14.84 -2.96 14.60
C ASN A 409 16.31 -2.62 14.85
N TYR A 410 17.25 -3.20 14.10
CA TYR A 410 18.68 -3.02 14.38
C TYR A 410 19.41 -2.08 13.42
N GLN A 411 18.85 -1.77 12.27
CA GLN A 411 19.54 -0.98 11.25
C GLN A 411 18.93 0.41 11.01
N TYR A 412 17.59 0.54 11.09
CA TYR A 412 16.90 1.81 10.83
C TYR A 412 16.56 2.60 12.09
N VAL A 413 16.56 1.94 13.23
CA VAL A 413 16.13 2.53 14.50
C VAL A 413 17.34 2.74 15.41
N GLN A 414 17.50 3.95 15.95
CA GLN A 414 18.70 4.32 16.69
C GLN A 414 18.63 4.05 18.20
N ASP A 415 17.43 3.84 18.76
CA ASP A 415 17.21 3.58 20.18
C ASP A 415 15.89 2.84 20.46
N ASP A 416 15.76 2.35 21.72
CA ASP A 416 14.60 1.56 22.15
C ASP A 416 13.28 2.32 22.04
N ALA A 417 13.26 3.63 22.27
CA ALA A 417 12.05 4.44 22.15
C ALA A 417 11.58 4.56 20.69
N SER A 418 12.51 4.66 19.75
CA SER A 418 12.19 4.61 18.32
C SER A 418 11.68 3.23 17.89
N MET A 419 12.13 2.14 18.54
CA MET A 419 11.58 0.79 18.29
C MET A 419 10.12 0.70 18.69
N GLU A 420 9.79 1.22 19.88
CA GLU A 420 8.40 1.28 20.34
C GLU A 420 7.50 2.12 19.40
N MET A 421 8.02 3.23 18.87
CA MET A 421 7.31 4.02 17.87
C MET A 421 7.14 3.28 16.56
N LEU A 422 8.14 2.51 16.12
CA LEU A 422 8.03 1.68 14.91
C LEU A 422 6.93 0.62 15.04
N GLU A 423 6.87 -0.06 16.19
CA GLU A 423 5.80 -1.01 16.49
C GLU A 423 4.43 -0.32 16.45
N LEU A 424 4.27 0.83 17.10
CA LEU A 424 3.04 1.62 17.08
C LEU A 424 2.63 2.01 15.65
N ILE A 425 3.57 2.45 14.81
CA ILE A 425 3.34 2.83 13.41
C ILE A 425 2.84 1.62 12.61
N LEU A 426 3.50 0.47 12.76
CA LEU A 426 3.14 -0.75 12.05
C LEU A 426 1.80 -1.33 12.51
N ASP A 427 1.48 -1.22 13.80
CA ASP A 427 0.20 -1.68 14.35
C ASP A 427 -0.98 -0.76 13.97
N SER A 428 -0.70 0.54 13.76
CA SER A 428 -1.70 1.56 13.39
C SER A 428 -1.87 1.74 11.87
N ARG A 429 -1.17 0.92 11.05
CA ARG A 429 -1.24 1.04 9.60
C ARG A 429 -2.58 0.61 9.04
N GLY A 430 -2.99 1.27 7.98
CA GLY A 430 -4.21 0.93 7.26
C GLY A 430 -4.30 1.62 5.91
N CYS A 431 -5.31 1.29 5.17
CA CYS A 431 -5.54 1.80 3.81
C CYS A 431 -6.80 2.67 3.75
N ASP A 432 -6.77 3.66 2.88
CA ASP A 432 -7.99 4.37 2.47
C ASP A 432 -8.52 3.75 1.18
N ILE A 433 -9.62 3.01 1.30
CA ILE A 433 -10.25 2.33 0.16
C ILE A 433 -10.70 3.32 -0.92
N GLY A 434 -11.13 4.53 -0.53
CA GLY A 434 -11.48 5.59 -1.47
C GLY A 434 -10.28 6.07 -2.29
N ASN A 435 -9.08 6.02 -1.72
CA ASN A 435 -7.84 6.30 -2.43
C ASN A 435 -7.45 5.15 -3.37
N ILE A 436 -7.47 3.89 -2.90
CA ILE A 436 -7.12 2.72 -3.72
C ILE A 436 -7.99 2.62 -4.98
N PHE A 437 -9.29 2.87 -4.85
CA PHE A 437 -10.24 2.85 -5.97
C PHE A 437 -10.37 4.20 -6.68
N MET A 438 -9.54 5.18 -6.31
CA MET A 438 -9.48 6.52 -6.92
C MET A 438 -10.86 7.21 -6.99
N ILE A 439 -11.68 7.04 -5.96
CA ILE A 439 -13.05 7.54 -5.89
C ILE A 439 -13.11 9.06 -6.15
N GLY A 440 -13.82 9.46 -7.21
CA GLY A 440 -14.00 10.87 -7.61
C GLY A 440 -12.70 11.63 -7.87
N ASN A 441 -11.57 10.95 -8.00
CA ASN A 441 -10.23 11.55 -7.95
C ASN A 441 -10.04 12.48 -6.73
N CYS A 442 -10.72 12.17 -5.61
CA CYS A 442 -10.66 12.97 -4.38
C CYS A 442 -9.23 13.14 -3.83
N HIS A 443 -8.33 12.21 -4.15
CA HIS A 443 -6.92 12.32 -3.81
C HIS A 443 -6.27 13.61 -4.36
N ASN A 444 -6.69 14.11 -5.52
CA ASN A 444 -6.16 15.36 -6.07
C ASN A 444 -6.48 16.56 -5.18
N LEU A 445 -7.63 16.57 -4.49
CA LEU A 445 -7.96 17.66 -3.55
C LEU A 445 -6.96 17.75 -2.40
N LEU A 446 -6.37 16.64 -1.99
CA LEU A 446 -5.37 16.61 -0.93
C LEU A 446 -4.01 17.12 -1.41
N HIS A 447 -3.64 16.88 -2.66
CA HIS A 447 -2.48 17.53 -3.29
C HIS A 447 -2.66 19.04 -3.46
N ASP A 448 -3.89 19.50 -3.71
CA ASP A 448 -4.17 20.91 -3.95
C ASP A 448 -4.07 21.78 -2.68
N PHE A 449 -3.88 21.21 -1.48
CA PHE A 449 -3.79 21.97 -0.22
C PHE A 449 -2.66 23.01 -0.23
N ALA A 450 -1.56 22.76 -0.93
CA ALA A 450 -0.47 23.73 -1.09
C ALA A 450 -0.92 25.06 -1.76
N THR A 451 -1.97 25.01 -2.59
CA THR A 451 -2.49 26.15 -3.34
C THR A 451 -3.93 26.55 -2.98
N MET A 452 -4.57 25.80 -2.10
CA MET A 452 -5.98 25.96 -1.72
C MET A 452 -6.14 27.09 -0.69
N ASP A 453 -7.12 27.99 -0.89
CA ASP A 453 -7.45 29.00 0.12
C ASP A 453 -8.00 28.34 1.41
N SER A 454 -7.59 28.84 2.58
CA SER A 454 -8.16 28.39 3.86
C SER A 454 -9.69 28.53 3.87
N GLY A 455 -10.38 27.48 4.35
CA GLY A 455 -11.85 27.41 4.36
C GLY A 455 -12.49 27.04 3.02
N SER A 456 -11.73 26.82 1.96
CA SER A 456 -12.27 26.46 0.62
C SER A 456 -12.43 24.96 0.41
N PHE A 457 -11.93 24.11 1.30
CA PHE A 457 -12.01 22.64 1.20
C PHE A 457 -13.45 22.14 0.96
N ARG A 458 -14.44 22.78 1.63
CA ARG A 458 -15.85 22.45 1.43
C ARG A 458 -16.28 22.64 -0.04
N SER A 459 -15.98 23.80 -0.61
CA SER A 459 -16.40 24.09 -2.00
C SER A 459 -15.65 23.25 -3.02
N ALA A 460 -14.39 22.92 -2.74
CA ALA A 460 -13.60 21.99 -3.56
C ALA A 460 -14.19 20.58 -3.52
N TYR A 461 -14.57 20.08 -2.33
CA TYR A 461 -15.27 18.80 -2.19
C TYR A 461 -16.62 18.77 -2.88
N GLU A 462 -17.48 19.81 -2.69
CA GLU A 462 -18.80 19.91 -3.34
C GLU A 462 -18.70 19.84 -4.88
N ALA A 463 -17.57 20.25 -5.46
CA ALA A 463 -17.34 20.17 -6.91
C ALA A 463 -17.11 18.73 -7.41
N VAL A 464 -16.63 17.82 -6.57
CA VAL A 464 -16.33 16.42 -6.93
C VAL A 464 -17.30 15.42 -6.32
N GLU A 465 -18.11 15.80 -5.32
CA GLU A 465 -18.98 14.92 -4.53
C GLU A 465 -19.90 14.06 -5.41
N ALA A 466 -20.55 14.63 -6.40
CA ALA A 466 -21.46 13.90 -7.29
C ALA A 466 -20.71 12.84 -8.13
N THR A 467 -19.49 13.13 -8.57
CA THR A 467 -18.64 12.19 -9.29
C THR A 467 -18.15 11.09 -8.35
N ALA A 468 -17.73 11.45 -7.15
CA ALA A 468 -17.28 10.50 -6.14
C ALA A 468 -18.40 9.53 -5.73
N GLN A 469 -19.64 10.02 -5.54
CA GLN A 469 -20.77 9.16 -5.26
C GLN A 469 -21.07 8.21 -6.43
N ALA A 470 -21.04 8.70 -7.66
CA ALA A 470 -21.23 7.87 -8.84
C ALA A 470 -20.14 6.79 -8.99
N ASP A 471 -18.90 7.10 -8.60
CA ASP A 471 -17.81 6.12 -8.57
C ASP A 471 -18.02 5.06 -7.50
N ILE A 472 -18.48 5.42 -6.31
CA ILE A 472 -18.86 4.44 -5.26
C ILE A 472 -19.96 3.52 -5.78
N ASP A 473 -21.05 4.08 -6.31
CA ASP A 473 -22.17 3.29 -6.83
C ASP A 473 -21.71 2.32 -7.92
N ARG A 474 -20.81 2.78 -8.81
CA ARG A 474 -20.23 1.96 -9.86
C ARG A 474 -19.32 0.85 -9.30
N VAL A 475 -18.44 1.16 -8.35
CA VAL A 475 -17.56 0.18 -7.70
C VAL A 475 -18.40 -0.92 -7.07
N LEU A 476 -19.42 -0.56 -6.30
CA LEU A 476 -20.35 -1.51 -5.69
C LEU A 476 -21.09 -2.35 -6.73
N GLU A 477 -21.63 -1.73 -7.78
CA GLU A 477 -22.32 -2.46 -8.87
C GLU A 477 -21.38 -3.49 -9.51
N LEU A 478 -20.15 -3.08 -9.88
CA LEU A 478 -19.22 -3.93 -10.61
C LEU A 478 -18.64 -5.05 -9.74
N LEU A 479 -18.31 -4.79 -8.49
CA LEU A 479 -17.77 -5.79 -7.58
C LEU A 479 -18.85 -6.79 -7.12
N LEU A 480 -20.10 -6.36 -6.94
CA LEU A 480 -21.21 -7.23 -6.57
C LEU A 480 -21.83 -7.97 -7.78
N GLU A 481 -21.78 -7.40 -9.01
CA GLU A 481 -22.27 -8.07 -10.22
C GLU A 481 -21.39 -9.22 -10.71
N VAL A 482 -20.13 -9.31 -10.30
CA VAL A 482 -19.23 -10.44 -10.65
C VAL A 482 -19.85 -11.79 -10.24
N GLU A 483 -20.71 -11.82 -9.23
CA GLU A 483 -21.45 -13.02 -8.85
C GLU A 483 -22.39 -13.58 -9.93
N ARG A 484 -22.97 -12.73 -10.77
CA ARG A 484 -23.99 -13.18 -11.74
C ARG A 484 -23.42 -13.90 -12.95
N HIS A 485 -22.09 -13.96 -13.09
CA HIS A 485 -21.39 -14.47 -14.26
C HIS A 485 -20.45 -15.64 -13.99
N HIS A 486 -20.54 -16.30 -12.83
CA HIS A 486 -20.03 -17.67 -12.65
C HIS A 486 -20.95 -18.60 -13.48
N ILE A 487 -20.71 -18.55 -14.79
CA ILE A 487 -21.50 -19.28 -15.77
C ILE A 487 -21.02 -20.72 -15.79
N ASP A 488 -21.99 -21.63 -15.67
CA ASP A 488 -21.86 -23.07 -15.90
C ASP A 488 -20.82 -23.40 -17.00
N PRO A 489 -19.74 -24.14 -16.66
CA PRO A 489 -18.67 -24.47 -17.60
C PRO A 489 -19.11 -25.33 -18.79
N HIS A 490 -20.36 -25.79 -18.83
CA HIS A 490 -20.86 -26.68 -19.86
C HIS A 490 -21.55 -26.01 -21.06
N VAL A 491 -21.66 -24.68 -21.13
CA VAL A 491 -22.31 -23.96 -22.23
C VAL A 491 -21.35 -23.00 -22.96
N GLY A 492 -20.87 -23.39 -24.14
CA GLY A 492 -20.19 -22.56 -25.15
C GLY A 492 -18.67 -22.36 -24.92
N GLY A 493 -17.91 -22.31 -26.01
CA GLY A 493 -16.44 -22.24 -25.99
C GLY A 493 -15.88 -21.01 -25.27
N ARG A 494 -14.77 -21.20 -24.56
CA ARG A 494 -14.09 -20.25 -23.69
C ARG A 494 -13.82 -18.88 -24.33
N ALA A 495 -13.39 -18.85 -25.59
CA ALA A 495 -13.07 -17.64 -26.33
C ALA A 495 -14.28 -16.71 -26.55
N GLN A 496 -15.43 -17.27 -26.87
CA GLN A 496 -16.65 -16.50 -27.15
C GLN A 496 -17.24 -15.81 -25.90
N ARG A 497 -16.94 -16.31 -24.69
CA ARG A 497 -17.42 -15.78 -23.41
C ARG A 497 -16.57 -14.63 -22.90
N VAL A 498 -15.24 -14.75 -23.00
CA VAL A 498 -14.32 -13.67 -22.64
C VAL A 498 -14.56 -12.45 -23.53
N GLU A 499 -14.76 -12.68 -24.84
CA GLU A 499 -15.08 -11.63 -25.81
C GLU A 499 -16.42 -10.94 -25.50
N THR A 500 -17.45 -11.71 -25.12
CA THR A 500 -18.78 -11.15 -24.80
C THR A 500 -18.76 -10.31 -23.50
N VAL A 501 -18.04 -10.74 -22.48
CA VAL A 501 -17.94 -10.02 -21.20
C VAL A 501 -17.06 -8.77 -21.35
N ALA A 502 -15.91 -8.88 -22.01
CA ALA A 502 -15.03 -7.74 -22.25
C ALA A 502 -15.70 -6.67 -23.15
N VAL A 503 -16.38 -7.09 -24.21
CA VAL A 503 -17.11 -6.19 -25.13
C VAL A 503 -18.33 -5.56 -24.43
N GLN A 504 -19.08 -6.31 -23.65
CA GLN A 504 -20.23 -5.76 -22.90
C GLN A 504 -19.77 -4.79 -21.80
N ARG A 505 -18.64 -5.06 -21.13
CA ARG A 505 -18.06 -4.16 -20.15
C ARG A 505 -17.47 -2.91 -20.80
N ALA A 506 -16.71 -3.05 -21.89
CA ALA A 506 -16.23 -1.91 -22.65
C ALA A 506 -17.40 -1.03 -23.14
N HIS A 507 -18.53 -1.63 -23.55
CA HIS A 507 -19.72 -0.91 -23.94
C HIS A 507 -20.42 -0.19 -22.76
N LYS A 508 -20.49 -0.82 -21.58
CA LYS A 508 -20.98 -0.19 -20.34
C LYS A 508 -20.07 0.94 -19.86
N LEU A 509 -18.74 0.77 -19.94
CA LEU A 509 -17.76 1.80 -19.59
C LEU A 509 -17.86 3.04 -20.50
N VAL A 510 -18.06 2.83 -21.80
CA VAL A 510 -18.30 3.91 -22.77
C VAL A 510 -19.63 4.63 -22.50
N LEU A 511 -20.68 3.89 -22.16
CA LEU A 511 -21.98 4.49 -21.81
C LEU A 511 -21.97 5.23 -20.47
N ALA A 512 -21.07 4.86 -19.56
CA ALA A 512 -20.89 5.53 -18.27
C ALA A 512 -20.02 6.80 -18.33
N GLY A 513 -19.62 7.24 -19.54
CA GLY A 513 -18.89 8.51 -19.71
C GLY A 513 -17.43 8.47 -19.23
N ILE A 514 -16.88 7.29 -18.95
CA ILE A 514 -15.46 7.15 -18.66
C ILE A 514 -14.74 7.43 -19.98
N ALA A 515 -13.93 8.50 -20.02
CA ALA A 515 -13.05 8.80 -21.14
C ALA A 515 -11.96 7.73 -21.27
N VAL A 516 -12.32 6.57 -21.79
CA VAL A 516 -11.40 5.61 -22.35
C VAL A 516 -11.02 6.18 -23.70
N VAL A 517 -10.11 7.13 -23.65
CA VAL A 517 -9.57 7.89 -24.75
C VAL A 517 -9.01 6.92 -25.79
N GLU A 518 -9.38 7.13 -27.06
CA GLU A 518 -8.74 6.68 -28.30
C GLU A 518 -8.49 5.17 -28.52
N GLN A 519 -8.38 4.33 -27.49
CA GLN A 519 -8.06 2.90 -27.68
C GLN A 519 -9.29 2.01 -27.93
N VAL A 520 -10.50 2.45 -27.60
CA VAL A 520 -11.73 1.68 -27.90
C VAL A 520 -12.00 1.61 -29.40
N GLU A 521 -11.65 2.66 -30.14
CA GLU A 521 -11.77 2.64 -31.61
C GLU A 521 -10.80 1.64 -32.26
N GLU A 522 -9.61 1.45 -31.70
CA GLU A 522 -8.62 0.46 -32.19
C GLU A 522 -9.06 -0.97 -31.87
N VAL A 523 -9.63 -1.24 -30.69
CA VAL A 523 -10.15 -2.56 -30.31
C VAL A 523 -11.39 -2.92 -31.13
N LEU A 524 -12.29 -1.98 -31.37
CA LEU A 524 -13.47 -2.21 -32.23
C LEU A 524 -13.06 -2.36 -33.72
N CYS A 525 -12.00 -1.67 -34.16
CA CYS A 525 -11.45 -1.85 -35.50
C CYS A 525 -10.79 -3.23 -35.67
N HIS A 526 -10.07 -3.74 -34.66
CA HIS A 526 -9.46 -5.08 -34.72
C HIS A 526 -10.50 -6.20 -34.63
N ALA A 527 -11.53 -6.06 -33.82
CA ALA A 527 -12.64 -7.03 -33.78
C ALA A 527 -13.41 -7.09 -35.12
N SER A 528 -13.63 -5.95 -35.78
CA SER A 528 -14.26 -5.90 -37.09
C SER A 528 -13.40 -6.45 -38.22
N LEU A 529 -12.04 -6.38 -38.10
CA LEU A 529 -11.12 -6.96 -39.09
C LEU A 529 -11.01 -8.49 -38.99
N LEU A 530 -11.29 -9.09 -37.82
CA LEU A 530 -11.34 -10.54 -37.64
C LEU A 530 -12.63 -11.16 -38.22
N TRP A 531 -13.71 -10.38 -38.34
CA TRP A 531 -14.97 -10.84 -38.96
C TRP A 531 -14.89 -11.03 -40.49
N PHE A 532 -13.91 -10.42 -41.17
CA PHE A 532 -13.74 -10.49 -42.62
C PHE A 532 -12.73 -11.53 -43.09
N ARG A 533 -12.19 -12.40 -42.24
CA ARG A 533 -11.11 -13.35 -42.63
C ARG A 533 -11.43 -14.84 -42.49
N PHE A 534 -12.70 -15.27 -42.35
CA PHE A 534 -13.05 -16.69 -42.57
C PHE A 534 -14.27 -16.81 -43.46
N PRO A 535 -14.19 -17.70 -44.49
CA PRO A 535 -15.27 -17.97 -45.43
C PRO A 535 -16.39 -18.78 -44.82
#